data_b2b095634db31c0c0923fa780a07800a
#
_entry.id   b2b095634db31c0c0923fa780a07800a
#
_cell.length_a   1.000
_cell.length_b   1.000
_cell.length_c   1.000
_cell.angle_alpha   90.00
_cell.angle_beta   90.00
_cell.angle_gamma   90.00
#
_symmetry.space_group_name_H-M   'P 1'
#
loop_
_entity.id
_entity.type
_entity.pdbx_description
1 polymer ?
#
loop_
_entity_poly.entity_id
_entity_poly.type
_entity_poly.pdbx_seq_one_letter_code
_entity_poly.pdbx_strand_id
1 'polypeptide(L)'
;MHQQDIIEINKGLQKAYIDNAVNSNLAYSPQFITNDHKRGVKILTHIENQLMHCDEFSISVAFINRSGFVELSETLKELERRGVRGRILTTDYLCFSEPYALDKLATLSNIELKMYHVNDAGVGFHTKGYLFRENGIYRIIIGSSNMTQTALSTNMEWNTQLVSTEQGEMAQSIVREFERLWTDNASKSYDEFIEAYREKYNRKKQIDRLIREQHKIALQDEIVDYDTYRLTPNKMQREFIGNIHDLRERGAKRALLISATGERGIFVTGGRNPGFTRASEAWS
;
A
#
# COMPACT_ATOMS: atom_id res chain seq x y z
N MET A 1 -17.89 9.42 25.09
CA MET A 1 -17.48 8.01 25.40
C MET A 1 -18.12 7.60 26.69
N HIS A 2 -18.83 6.48 26.69
CA HIS A 2 -19.51 5.95 27.88
C HIS A 2 -18.61 4.94 28.62
N GLN A 3 -18.82 4.77 29.92
CA GLN A 3 -18.07 3.79 30.74
C GLN A 3 -18.24 2.36 30.19
N GLN A 4 -19.40 2.07 29.59
CA GLN A 4 -19.67 0.79 28.93
C GLN A 4 -18.74 0.52 27.75
N ASP A 5 -18.38 1.53 26.97
CA ASP A 5 -17.45 1.38 25.83
C ASP A 5 -16.05 0.89 26.28
N ILE A 6 -15.57 1.42 27.42
CA ILE A 6 -14.29 1.01 28.01
C ILE A 6 -14.32 -0.46 28.43
N ILE A 7 -15.43 -0.89 29.03
CA ILE A 7 -15.62 -2.28 29.44
C ILE A 7 -15.58 -3.22 28.20
N GLU A 8 -16.30 -2.85 27.15
CA GLU A 8 -16.35 -3.65 25.92
C GLU A 8 -14.99 -3.67 25.19
N ILE A 9 -14.27 -2.55 25.15
CA ILE A 9 -12.90 -2.50 24.60
C ILE A 9 -11.97 -3.42 25.39
N ASN A 10 -12.02 -3.41 26.74
CA ASN A 10 -11.21 -4.31 27.56
C ASN A 10 -11.51 -5.78 27.29
N LYS A 11 -12.78 -6.18 27.17
CA LYS A 11 -13.17 -7.54 26.77
C LYS A 11 -12.63 -7.88 25.38
N GLY A 12 -12.74 -6.95 24.44
CA GLY A 12 -12.21 -7.11 23.08
C GLY A 12 -10.71 -7.33 23.04
N LEU A 13 -9.96 -6.57 23.83
CA LEU A 13 -8.51 -6.73 23.97
C LEU A 13 -8.14 -8.09 24.59
N GLN A 14 -8.83 -8.49 25.65
CA GLN A 14 -8.62 -9.80 26.26
C GLN A 14 -8.88 -10.93 25.28
N LYS A 15 -10.01 -10.87 24.55
CA LYS A 15 -10.34 -11.85 23.53
C LYS A 15 -9.31 -11.92 22.42
N ALA A 16 -8.86 -10.76 21.92
CA ALA A 16 -7.97 -10.71 20.77
C ALA A 16 -6.52 -11.13 21.08
N TYR A 17 -6.04 -10.86 22.30
CA TYR A 17 -4.62 -10.99 22.61
C TYR A 17 -4.30 -11.98 23.73
N ILE A 18 -5.30 -12.46 24.49
CA ILE A 18 -5.04 -13.30 25.66
C ILE A 18 -5.81 -14.61 25.59
N ASP A 19 -7.14 -14.56 25.46
CA ASP A 19 -8.00 -15.76 25.50
C ASP A 19 -9.23 -15.58 24.61
N ASN A 20 -9.34 -16.38 23.57
CA ASN A 20 -10.42 -16.34 22.60
C ASN A 20 -11.78 -16.80 23.15
N ALA A 21 -11.79 -17.47 24.32
CA ALA A 21 -13.01 -17.87 25.02
C ALA A 21 -13.76 -16.68 25.66
N VAL A 22 -13.11 -15.52 25.80
CA VAL A 22 -13.74 -14.32 26.34
C VAL A 22 -14.85 -13.86 25.39
N ASN A 23 -16.06 -13.70 25.92
CA ASN A 23 -17.17 -13.16 25.16
C ASN A 23 -17.04 -11.63 25.03
N SER A 24 -16.94 -11.11 23.81
CA SER A 24 -16.81 -9.68 23.54
C SER A 24 -17.62 -9.28 22.31
N ASN A 25 -17.99 -8.01 22.24
CA ASN A 25 -18.61 -7.42 21.06
C ASN A 25 -17.54 -7.15 19.98
N LEU A 26 -17.77 -7.66 18.78
CA LEU A 26 -16.86 -7.48 17.64
C LEU A 26 -16.59 -6.01 17.28
N ALA A 27 -17.55 -5.12 17.51
CA ALA A 27 -17.38 -3.69 17.24
C ALA A 27 -16.30 -3.04 18.12
N TYR A 28 -15.93 -3.66 19.24
CA TYR A 28 -14.93 -3.18 20.19
C TYR A 28 -13.68 -4.06 20.25
N SER A 29 -13.61 -5.07 19.40
CA SER A 29 -12.48 -6.01 19.40
C SER A 29 -11.50 -5.70 18.28
N PRO A 30 -10.19 -5.72 18.54
CA PRO A 30 -9.19 -5.79 17.49
C PRO A 30 -9.43 -7.02 16.60
N GLN A 31 -9.21 -6.86 15.29
CA GLN A 31 -9.47 -7.91 14.32
C GLN A 31 -8.34 -7.99 13.30
N PHE A 32 -8.00 -9.20 12.90
CA PHE A 32 -7.23 -9.44 11.69
C PHE A 32 -8.19 -9.48 10.49
N ILE A 33 -7.92 -8.68 9.47
CA ILE A 33 -8.79 -8.51 8.30
C ILE A 33 -8.01 -8.89 7.04
N THR A 34 -8.61 -9.74 6.22
CA THR A 34 -8.08 -10.16 4.92
C THR A 34 -9.22 -10.35 3.94
N ASN A 35 -8.91 -10.35 2.64
CA ASN A 35 -9.89 -10.77 1.65
C ASN A 35 -9.97 -12.30 1.62
N ASP A 36 -11.17 -12.85 1.80
CA ASP A 36 -11.44 -14.28 1.71
C ASP A 36 -12.64 -14.53 0.79
N HIS A 37 -12.35 -14.89 -0.46
CA HIS A 37 -13.37 -15.15 -1.47
C HIS A 37 -14.32 -16.29 -1.10
N LYS A 38 -13.82 -17.33 -0.43
CA LYS A 38 -14.64 -18.50 -0.05
C LYS A 38 -15.69 -18.13 1.01
N ARG A 39 -15.32 -17.22 1.90
CA ARG A 39 -16.20 -16.75 2.99
C ARG A 39 -16.94 -15.46 2.64
N GLY A 40 -16.68 -14.86 1.48
CA GLY A 40 -17.26 -13.58 1.07
C GLY A 40 -16.78 -12.38 1.88
N VAL A 41 -15.64 -12.51 2.58
CA VAL A 41 -15.08 -11.43 3.41
C VAL A 41 -14.21 -10.53 2.54
N LYS A 42 -14.42 -9.22 2.64
CA LYS A 42 -13.66 -8.21 1.93
C LYS A 42 -13.22 -7.10 2.88
N ILE A 43 -12.01 -6.60 2.69
CA ILE A 43 -11.51 -5.41 3.41
C ILE A 43 -12.40 -4.21 3.12
N LEU A 44 -12.91 -4.09 1.88
CA LEU A 44 -13.86 -3.08 1.47
C LEU A 44 -15.04 -2.96 2.45
N THR A 45 -15.68 -4.09 2.78
CA THR A 45 -16.84 -4.13 3.68
C THR A 45 -16.51 -3.59 5.07
N HIS A 46 -15.32 -3.87 5.58
CA HIS A 46 -14.86 -3.31 6.87
C HIS A 46 -14.68 -1.80 6.79
N ILE A 47 -14.05 -1.30 5.72
CA ILE A 47 -13.85 0.15 5.52
C ILE A 47 -15.18 0.87 5.36
N GLU A 48 -16.09 0.35 4.52
CA GLU A 48 -17.41 0.95 4.32
C GLU A 48 -18.21 1.00 5.62
N ASN A 49 -18.20 -0.08 6.40
CA ASN A 49 -18.88 -0.12 7.69
C ASN A 49 -18.34 0.96 8.66
N GLN A 50 -17.02 1.15 8.71
CA GLN A 50 -16.44 2.19 9.56
C GLN A 50 -16.77 3.61 9.03
N LEU A 51 -16.68 3.84 7.73
CA LEU A 51 -17.07 5.11 7.10
C LEU A 51 -18.52 5.48 7.42
N MET A 52 -19.44 4.54 7.30
CA MET A 52 -20.87 4.79 7.54
C MET A 52 -21.21 5.19 8.98
N HIS A 53 -20.37 4.89 9.96
CA HIS A 53 -20.61 5.16 11.38
C HIS A 53 -19.73 6.27 11.95
N CYS A 54 -18.69 6.72 11.25
CA CYS A 54 -17.75 7.71 11.79
C CYS A 54 -18.32 9.14 11.80
N ASP A 55 -17.79 9.96 12.71
CA ASP A 55 -17.99 11.41 12.78
C ASP A 55 -16.97 12.14 11.89
N GLU A 56 -15.79 11.55 11.73
CA GLU A 56 -14.71 12.02 10.87
C GLU A 56 -13.80 10.85 10.46
N PHE A 57 -13.08 11.01 9.35
CA PHE A 57 -12.11 10.02 8.92
C PHE A 57 -10.84 10.63 8.35
N SER A 58 -9.75 9.88 8.44
CA SER A 58 -8.48 10.21 7.79
C SER A 58 -7.91 8.97 7.12
N ILE A 59 -7.49 9.09 5.87
CA ILE A 59 -6.95 7.99 5.08
C ILE A 59 -5.55 8.39 4.59
N SER A 60 -4.58 7.52 4.82
CA SER A 60 -3.21 7.67 4.33
C SER A 60 -2.86 6.43 3.51
N VAL A 61 -2.79 6.56 2.19
CA VAL A 61 -2.51 5.44 1.28
C VAL A 61 -1.54 5.85 0.18
N ALA A 62 -0.64 4.95 -0.18
CA ALA A 62 0.34 5.24 -1.22
C ALA A 62 -0.32 5.37 -2.61
N PHE A 63 -1.37 4.59 -2.89
CA PHE A 63 -1.96 4.54 -4.23
C PHE A 63 -3.48 4.63 -4.17
N ILE A 64 -4.04 5.44 -5.08
CA ILE A 64 -5.47 5.59 -5.30
C ILE A 64 -5.74 5.43 -6.80
N ASN A 65 -6.51 4.42 -7.18
CA ASN A 65 -6.90 4.25 -8.57
C ASN A 65 -8.41 4.42 -8.79
N ARG A 66 -8.80 4.54 -10.07
CA ARG A 66 -10.19 4.72 -10.46
C ARG A 66 -11.09 3.62 -9.90
N SER A 67 -10.65 2.37 -9.98
CA SER A 67 -11.46 1.24 -9.53
C SER A 67 -11.65 1.23 -8.01
N GLY A 68 -10.63 1.62 -7.23
CA GLY A 68 -10.76 1.76 -5.78
C GLY A 68 -11.69 2.92 -5.37
N PHE A 69 -11.62 4.05 -6.08
CA PHE A 69 -12.57 5.14 -5.88
C PHE A 69 -14.01 4.70 -6.19
N VAL A 70 -14.23 3.99 -7.29
CA VAL A 70 -15.59 3.53 -7.69
C VAL A 70 -16.21 2.65 -6.62
N GLU A 71 -15.46 1.73 -6.01
CA GLU A 71 -15.94 0.89 -4.91
C GLU A 71 -16.47 1.71 -3.71
N LEU A 72 -15.81 2.82 -3.38
CA LEU A 72 -16.17 3.65 -2.23
C LEU A 72 -17.07 4.86 -2.59
N SER A 73 -17.35 5.10 -3.88
CA SER A 73 -17.94 6.36 -4.35
C SER A 73 -19.31 6.67 -3.73
N GLU A 74 -20.17 5.69 -3.60
CA GLU A 74 -21.51 5.89 -3.03
C GLU A 74 -21.44 6.16 -1.51
N THR A 75 -20.56 5.43 -0.80
CA THR A 75 -20.30 5.67 0.63
C THR A 75 -19.75 7.09 0.85
N LEU A 76 -18.79 7.53 0.03
CA LEU A 76 -18.20 8.87 0.16
C LEU A 76 -19.22 9.99 -0.14
N LYS A 77 -20.10 9.81 -1.14
CA LYS A 77 -21.19 10.75 -1.41
C LYS A 77 -22.21 10.81 -0.26
N GLU A 78 -22.48 9.67 0.37
CA GLU A 78 -23.34 9.62 1.56
C GLU A 78 -22.73 10.42 2.72
N LEU A 79 -21.41 10.29 2.93
CA LEU A 79 -20.69 11.06 3.92
C LEU A 79 -20.71 12.57 3.60
N GLU A 80 -20.60 12.94 2.33
CA GLU A 80 -20.75 14.33 1.88
C GLU A 80 -22.15 14.88 2.25
N ARG A 81 -23.21 14.16 1.94
CA ARG A 81 -24.58 14.56 2.32
C ARG A 81 -24.78 14.72 3.83
N ARG A 82 -24.07 13.91 4.62
CA ARG A 82 -24.09 13.97 6.08
C ARG A 82 -23.15 15.02 6.66
N GLY A 83 -22.29 15.64 5.84
CA GLY A 83 -21.28 16.60 6.28
C GLY A 83 -20.15 15.99 7.12
N VAL A 84 -19.90 14.68 6.98
CA VAL A 84 -18.81 13.99 7.68
C VAL A 84 -17.49 14.39 7.05
N ARG A 85 -16.59 14.98 7.83
CA ARG A 85 -15.29 15.45 7.35
C ARG A 85 -14.32 14.31 7.04
N GLY A 86 -13.66 14.42 5.90
CA GLY A 86 -12.64 13.47 5.46
C GLY A 86 -11.33 14.14 5.08
N ARG A 87 -10.21 13.52 5.44
CA ARG A 87 -8.87 13.91 4.99
C ARG A 87 -8.21 12.73 4.31
N ILE A 88 -7.69 12.94 3.10
CA ILE A 88 -7.03 11.88 2.34
C ILE A 88 -5.63 12.35 1.96
N LEU A 89 -4.63 11.58 2.34
CA LEU A 89 -3.23 11.78 1.99
C LEU A 89 -2.75 10.64 1.11
N THR A 90 -2.21 10.98 -0.05
CA THR A 90 -1.57 10.04 -0.98
C THR A 90 -0.17 10.53 -1.34
N THR A 91 0.51 9.89 -2.27
CA THR A 91 1.86 10.28 -2.69
C THR A 91 2.03 10.29 -4.20
N ASP A 92 3.00 11.06 -4.67
CA ASP A 92 3.46 11.06 -6.06
C ASP A 92 4.45 9.90 -6.36
N TYR A 93 4.73 9.05 -5.37
CA TYR A 93 5.65 7.93 -5.52
C TYR A 93 5.24 7.02 -6.68
N LEU A 94 6.15 6.81 -7.61
CA LEU A 94 5.97 6.01 -8.83
C LEU A 94 4.76 6.40 -9.69
N CYS A 95 4.07 7.52 -9.43
CA CYS A 95 2.88 7.98 -10.17
C CYS A 95 1.83 6.86 -10.35
N PHE A 96 1.49 6.12 -9.29
CA PHE A 96 0.51 5.04 -9.34
C PHE A 96 -0.92 5.51 -9.02
N SER A 97 -1.07 6.67 -8.37
CA SER A 97 -2.39 7.26 -8.17
C SER A 97 -2.93 7.81 -9.49
N GLU A 98 -4.19 7.48 -9.81
CA GLU A 98 -4.80 7.91 -11.07
C GLU A 98 -5.41 9.32 -10.94
N PRO A 99 -5.04 10.31 -11.79
CA PRO A 99 -5.58 11.65 -11.74
C PRO A 99 -7.11 11.69 -11.73
N TYR A 100 -7.78 10.81 -12.47
CA TYR A 100 -9.24 10.70 -12.47
C TYR A 100 -9.82 10.46 -11.06
N ALA A 101 -9.21 9.58 -10.28
CA ALA A 101 -9.67 9.28 -8.93
C ALA A 101 -9.42 10.47 -7.98
N LEU A 102 -8.28 11.13 -8.12
CA LEU A 102 -7.93 12.32 -7.36
C LEU A 102 -8.89 13.48 -7.67
N ASP A 103 -9.21 13.71 -8.95
CA ASP A 103 -10.17 14.72 -9.38
C ASP A 103 -11.56 14.46 -8.76
N LYS A 104 -12.01 13.20 -8.77
CA LYS A 104 -13.30 12.82 -8.20
C LYS A 104 -13.34 12.97 -6.68
N LEU A 105 -12.27 12.63 -5.98
CA LEU A 105 -12.17 12.87 -4.53
C LEU A 105 -12.21 14.37 -4.20
N ALA A 106 -11.50 15.18 -4.96
CA ALA A 106 -11.48 16.64 -4.77
C ALA A 106 -12.81 17.34 -5.09
N THR A 107 -13.72 16.70 -5.85
CA THR A 107 -15.08 17.26 -6.06
C THR A 107 -16.00 17.09 -4.86
N LEU A 108 -15.66 16.23 -3.90
CA LEU A 108 -16.45 16.03 -2.69
C LEU A 108 -16.14 17.12 -1.67
N SER A 109 -17.13 17.94 -1.35
CA SER A 109 -16.98 19.17 -0.55
C SER A 109 -16.56 18.93 0.91
N ASN A 110 -16.73 17.71 1.40
CA ASN A 110 -16.37 17.27 2.74
C ASN A 110 -14.97 16.66 2.83
N ILE A 111 -14.25 16.51 1.71
CA ILE A 111 -12.94 15.85 1.66
C ILE A 111 -11.84 16.87 1.36
N GLU A 112 -10.83 16.89 2.22
CA GLU A 112 -9.56 17.55 1.93
C GLU A 112 -8.57 16.52 1.39
N LEU A 113 -8.02 16.77 0.20
CA LEU A 113 -7.06 15.88 -0.47
C LEU A 113 -5.68 16.53 -0.52
N LYS A 114 -4.67 15.81 -0.05
CA LYS A 114 -3.26 16.22 -0.17
C LYS A 114 -2.41 15.11 -0.81
N MET A 115 -1.30 15.54 -1.41
CA MET A 115 -0.28 14.65 -1.97
C MET A 115 1.06 14.94 -1.34
N TYR A 116 1.68 13.90 -0.78
CA TYR A 116 3.03 13.93 -0.23
C TYR A 116 4.05 13.75 -1.36
N HIS A 117 4.89 14.75 -1.58
CA HIS A 117 5.92 14.76 -2.60
C HIS A 117 7.23 14.13 -2.09
N VAL A 118 7.50 12.90 -2.53
CA VAL A 118 8.65 12.11 -2.07
C VAL A 118 9.99 12.80 -2.34
N ASN A 119 10.11 13.47 -3.50
CA ASN A 119 11.35 14.16 -3.85
C ASN A 119 11.64 15.38 -2.95
N ASP A 120 10.61 16.10 -2.55
CA ASP A 120 10.73 17.27 -1.66
C ASP A 120 11.09 16.87 -0.24
N ALA A 121 10.55 15.72 0.19
CA ALA A 121 10.77 15.17 1.51
C ALA A 121 12.10 14.42 1.66
N GLY A 122 12.66 13.88 0.57
CA GLY A 122 13.81 12.99 0.59
C GLY A 122 13.56 11.63 1.28
N VAL A 123 12.29 11.32 1.59
CA VAL A 123 11.87 10.10 2.30
C VAL A 123 10.73 9.43 1.56
N GLY A 124 10.78 8.10 1.42
CA GLY A 124 9.72 7.32 0.78
C GLY A 124 8.41 7.34 1.57
N PHE A 125 7.28 7.33 0.84
CA PHE A 125 5.94 7.25 1.42
C PHE A 125 5.26 5.96 0.95
N HIS A 126 4.90 5.08 1.90
CA HIS A 126 4.24 3.80 1.58
C HIS A 126 3.24 3.36 2.64
N THR A 127 2.61 4.34 3.31
CA THR A 127 1.61 4.08 4.36
C THR A 127 0.30 3.52 3.78
N LYS A 128 -0.41 2.72 4.57
CA LYS A 128 -1.79 2.30 4.32
C LYS A 128 -2.48 2.27 5.67
N GLY A 129 -3.15 3.35 5.96
CA GLY A 129 -3.89 3.56 7.20
C GLY A 129 -5.24 4.21 6.92
N TYR A 130 -6.28 3.69 7.56
CA TYR A 130 -7.64 4.20 7.52
C TYR A 130 -8.06 4.44 8.96
N LEU A 131 -8.25 5.70 9.33
CA LEU A 131 -8.56 6.16 10.68
C LEU A 131 -10.00 6.65 10.70
N PHE A 132 -10.80 6.10 11.58
CA PHE A 132 -12.20 6.49 11.76
C PHE A 132 -12.42 6.85 13.23
N ARG A 133 -13.07 7.99 13.47
CA ARG A 133 -13.43 8.44 14.80
C ARG A 133 -14.94 8.44 14.94
N GLU A 134 -15.44 7.85 16.00
CA GLU A 134 -16.86 7.83 16.36
C GLU A 134 -17.00 7.95 17.86
N ASN A 135 -17.68 9.00 18.34
CA ASN A 135 -18.01 9.20 19.77
C ASN A 135 -16.81 9.06 20.73
N GLY A 136 -15.60 9.53 20.32
CA GLY A 136 -14.38 9.45 21.12
C GLY A 136 -13.69 8.09 21.11
N ILE A 137 -14.06 7.23 20.16
CA ILE A 137 -13.42 5.94 19.89
C ILE A 137 -12.80 5.99 18.51
N TYR A 138 -11.54 5.59 18.41
CA TYR A 138 -10.87 5.35 17.15
C TYR A 138 -10.99 3.89 16.75
N ARG A 139 -11.39 3.67 15.49
CA ARG A 139 -11.23 2.41 14.78
C ARG A 139 -10.24 2.63 13.66
N ILE A 140 -9.12 1.93 13.71
CA ILE A 140 -7.99 2.18 12.82
C ILE A 140 -7.64 0.89 12.09
N ILE A 141 -7.65 0.92 10.76
CA ILE A 141 -7.22 -0.22 9.93
C ILE A 141 -5.84 0.12 9.37
N ILE A 142 -4.84 -0.69 9.70
CA ILE A 142 -3.47 -0.56 9.18
C ILE A 142 -3.04 -1.89 8.58
N GLY A 143 -2.37 -1.82 7.43
CA GLY A 143 -1.85 -3.02 6.78
C GLY A 143 -1.27 -2.78 5.39
N SER A 144 -1.56 -3.67 4.47
CA SER A 144 -1.01 -3.64 3.12
C SER A 144 -1.92 -3.00 2.07
N SER A 145 -3.20 -2.72 2.39
CA SER A 145 -4.23 -2.34 1.42
C SER A 145 -4.19 -0.87 1.00
N ASN A 146 -3.87 -0.63 -0.26
CA ASN A 146 -4.08 0.67 -0.91
C ASN A 146 -5.57 0.86 -1.31
N MET A 147 -5.96 2.08 -1.69
CA MET A 147 -7.29 2.37 -2.23
C MET A 147 -7.37 1.96 -3.72
N THR A 148 -7.35 0.64 -3.92
CA THR A 148 -7.49 0.00 -5.23
C THR A 148 -8.48 -1.14 -5.12
N GLN A 149 -9.29 -1.39 -6.14
CA GLN A 149 -10.28 -2.46 -6.12
C GLN A 149 -9.64 -3.82 -5.81
N THR A 150 -8.46 -4.09 -6.35
CA THR A 150 -7.76 -5.34 -6.09
C THR A 150 -7.36 -5.50 -4.64
N ALA A 151 -6.79 -4.45 -4.01
CA ALA A 151 -6.41 -4.51 -2.60
C ALA A 151 -7.64 -4.56 -1.67
N LEU A 152 -8.71 -3.85 -2.01
CA LEU A 152 -9.90 -3.79 -1.17
C LEU A 152 -10.77 -5.06 -1.26
N SER A 153 -10.73 -5.81 -2.38
CA SER A 153 -11.71 -6.86 -2.65
C SER A 153 -11.15 -8.21 -3.10
N THR A 154 -9.94 -8.28 -3.70
CA THR A 154 -9.50 -9.51 -4.39
C THR A 154 -8.12 -10.02 -4.00
N ASN A 155 -7.13 -9.15 -3.82
CA ASN A 155 -5.78 -9.57 -3.47
C ASN A 155 -5.73 -10.15 -2.05
N MET A 156 -4.73 -11.02 -1.82
CA MET A 156 -4.38 -11.41 -0.46
C MET A 156 -3.69 -10.21 0.22
N GLU A 157 -4.43 -9.58 1.12
CA GLU A 157 -3.97 -8.43 1.90
C GLU A 157 -4.09 -8.74 3.39
N TRP A 158 -3.14 -8.25 4.16
CA TRP A 158 -3.15 -8.40 5.60
C TRP A 158 -3.34 -7.04 6.25
N ASN A 159 -4.38 -6.92 7.04
CA ASN A 159 -4.67 -5.70 7.79
C ASN A 159 -5.07 -6.05 9.22
N THR A 160 -4.80 -5.12 10.12
CA THR A 160 -5.27 -5.17 11.50
C THR A 160 -6.20 -4.00 11.73
N GLN A 161 -7.38 -4.26 12.27
CA GLN A 161 -8.26 -3.26 12.85
C GLN A 161 -7.94 -3.14 14.33
N LEU A 162 -7.57 -1.94 14.75
CA LEU A 162 -7.39 -1.55 16.15
C LEU A 162 -8.63 -0.82 16.61
N VAL A 163 -8.99 -1.00 17.88
CA VAL A 163 -10.03 -0.23 18.56
C VAL A 163 -9.43 0.40 19.80
N SER A 164 -9.54 1.71 19.93
CA SER A 164 -8.92 2.46 21.03
C SER A 164 -9.76 3.66 21.40
N THR A 165 -9.65 4.08 22.63
CA THR A 165 -10.16 5.40 23.02
C THR A 165 -9.22 6.50 22.52
N GLU A 166 -9.68 7.77 22.52
CA GLU A 166 -8.83 8.94 22.25
C GLU A 166 -7.63 9.06 23.20
N GLN A 167 -7.72 8.46 24.39
CA GLN A 167 -6.65 8.48 25.40
C GLN A 167 -5.65 7.32 25.23
N GLY A 168 -5.94 6.37 24.34
CA GLY A 168 -5.07 5.23 24.10
C GLY A 168 -3.78 5.64 23.37
N GLU A 169 -2.63 5.27 23.91
CA GLU A 169 -1.31 5.65 23.37
C GLU A 169 -1.12 5.24 21.90
N MET A 170 -1.62 4.06 21.53
CA MET A 170 -1.53 3.57 20.15
C MET A 170 -2.31 4.49 19.19
N ALA A 171 -3.57 4.83 19.51
CA ALA A 171 -4.36 5.72 18.67
C ALA A 171 -3.72 7.12 18.59
N GLN A 172 -3.28 7.67 19.72
CA GLN A 172 -2.61 8.96 19.76
C GLN A 172 -1.33 8.99 18.92
N SER A 173 -0.55 7.91 18.95
CA SER A 173 0.70 7.82 18.18
C SER A 173 0.43 7.76 16.67
N ILE A 174 -0.58 7.01 16.24
CA ILE A 174 -0.99 6.92 14.83
C ILE A 174 -1.57 8.25 14.35
N VAL A 175 -2.42 8.89 15.15
CA VAL A 175 -3.00 10.20 14.83
C VAL A 175 -1.91 11.26 14.73
N ARG A 176 -0.97 11.33 15.70
CA ARG A 176 0.17 12.25 15.63
C ARG A 176 1.02 12.04 14.39
N GLU A 177 1.25 10.80 13.98
CA GLU A 177 2.02 10.51 12.77
C GLU A 177 1.27 10.95 11.51
N PHE A 178 -0.05 10.72 11.45
CA PHE A 178 -0.88 11.24 10.36
C PHE A 178 -0.82 12.78 10.30
N GLU A 179 -0.99 13.47 11.43
CA GLU A 179 -0.91 14.94 11.51
C GLU A 179 0.47 15.46 11.10
N ARG A 180 1.54 14.78 11.51
CA ARG A 180 2.90 15.12 11.08
C ARG A 180 3.05 15.07 9.57
N LEU A 181 2.59 14.01 8.94
CA LEU A 181 2.61 13.87 7.48
C LEU A 181 1.67 14.87 6.80
N TRP A 182 0.50 15.10 7.38
CA TRP A 182 -0.52 16.01 6.84
C TRP A 182 -0.07 17.48 6.82
N THR A 183 0.67 17.89 7.85
CA THR A 183 1.18 19.27 8.02
C THR A 183 2.59 19.48 7.47
N ASP A 184 3.23 18.42 6.98
CA ASP A 184 4.56 18.46 6.37
C ASP A 184 4.56 19.39 5.15
N ASN A 185 5.64 20.16 4.96
CA ASN A 185 5.82 21.04 3.80
C ASN A 185 5.80 20.30 2.44
N ALA A 186 6.11 19.00 2.44
CA ALA A 186 6.03 18.15 1.27
C ALA A 186 4.58 17.73 0.95
N SER A 187 3.61 17.92 1.85
CA SER A 187 2.19 17.61 1.64
C SER A 187 1.46 18.80 1.03
N LYS A 188 1.27 18.76 -0.29
CA LYS A 188 0.60 19.83 -1.06
C LYS A 188 -0.89 19.57 -1.17
N SER A 189 -1.68 20.65 -1.16
CA SER A 189 -3.12 20.58 -1.41
C SER A 189 -3.42 20.20 -2.86
N TYR A 190 -4.65 19.75 -3.12
CA TYR A 190 -5.06 19.32 -4.46
C TYR A 190 -4.75 20.36 -5.54
N ASP A 191 -5.11 21.62 -5.32
CA ASP A 191 -4.91 22.69 -6.30
C ASP A 191 -3.42 22.98 -6.56
N GLU A 192 -2.56 22.77 -5.57
CA GLU A 192 -1.12 23.00 -5.69
C GLU A 192 -0.42 21.88 -6.49
N PHE A 193 -0.89 20.65 -6.43
CA PHE A 193 -0.16 19.53 -7.02
C PHE A 193 -0.72 18.99 -8.34
N ILE A 194 -2.03 19.12 -8.59
CA ILE A 194 -2.73 18.29 -9.58
C ILE A 194 -2.23 18.47 -11.01
N GLU A 195 -1.95 19.73 -11.45
CA GLU A 195 -1.52 19.98 -12.81
C GLU A 195 -0.13 19.38 -13.09
N ALA A 196 0.84 19.64 -12.22
CA ALA A 196 2.19 19.08 -12.33
C ALA A 196 2.19 17.56 -12.23
N TYR A 197 1.34 17.01 -11.34
CA TYR A 197 1.20 15.57 -11.20
C TYR A 197 0.60 14.92 -12.44
N ARG A 198 -0.40 15.52 -13.06
CA ARG A 198 -1.06 15.04 -14.29
C ARG A 198 -0.08 14.96 -15.45
N GLU A 199 0.77 15.97 -15.61
CA GLU A 199 1.84 15.95 -16.61
C GLU A 199 2.84 14.82 -16.36
N LYS A 200 3.31 14.68 -15.12
CA LYS A 200 4.23 13.62 -14.70
C LYS A 200 3.63 12.22 -14.93
N TYR A 201 2.37 12.02 -14.57
CA TYR A 201 1.62 10.78 -14.75
C TYR A 201 1.47 10.42 -16.24
N ASN A 202 1.07 11.38 -17.07
CA ASN A 202 0.89 11.17 -18.51
C ASN A 202 2.22 10.85 -19.19
N ARG A 203 3.29 11.56 -18.84
CA ARG A 203 4.65 11.28 -19.34
C ARG A 203 5.09 9.87 -18.98
N LYS A 204 4.87 9.46 -17.74
CA LYS A 204 5.19 8.09 -17.32
C LYS A 204 4.38 7.06 -18.11
N LYS A 205 3.07 7.26 -18.27
CA LYS A 205 2.22 6.35 -19.08
C LYS A 205 2.71 6.22 -20.52
N GLN A 206 3.14 7.32 -21.12
CA GLN A 206 3.73 7.28 -22.48
C GLN A 206 5.01 6.44 -22.51
N ILE A 207 5.91 6.65 -21.56
CA ILE A 207 7.16 5.87 -21.46
C ILE A 207 6.84 4.38 -21.26
N ASP A 208 5.96 4.04 -20.32
CA ASP A 208 5.57 2.66 -20.05
C ASP A 208 4.93 1.99 -21.28
N ARG A 209 4.15 2.76 -22.08
CA ARG A 209 3.57 2.30 -23.33
C ARG A 209 4.66 2.02 -24.38
N LEU A 210 5.60 2.95 -24.58
CA LEU A 210 6.69 2.77 -25.52
C LEU A 210 7.57 1.58 -25.16
N ILE A 211 7.87 1.39 -23.87
CA ILE A 211 8.61 0.22 -23.39
C ILE A 211 7.88 -1.09 -23.70
N ARG A 212 6.55 -1.12 -23.48
CA ARG A 212 5.73 -2.30 -23.79
C ARG A 212 5.65 -2.57 -25.29
N GLU A 213 5.55 -1.54 -26.11
CA GLU A 213 5.53 -1.65 -27.58
C GLU A 213 6.88 -2.18 -28.09
N GLN A 214 8.00 -1.66 -27.58
CA GLN A 214 9.34 -2.16 -27.90
C GLN A 214 9.52 -3.64 -27.49
N HIS A 215 9.04 -4.01 -26.31
CA HIS A 215 9.08 -5.42 -25.90
C HIS A 215 8.19 -6.34 -26.77
N LYS A 216 7.04 -5.83 -27.24
CA LYS A 216 6.19 -6.60 -28.17
C LYS A 216 6.85 -6.78 -29.54
N ILE A 217 7.53 -5.76 -30.05
CA ILE A 217 8.28 -5.83 -31.32
C ILE A 217 9.44 -6.82 -31.17
N ALA A 218 10.23 -6.71 -30.10
CA ALA A 218 11.32 -7.64 -29.81
C ALA A 218 10.85 -9.10 -29.66
N LEU A 219 9.62 -9.34 -29.15
CA LEU A 219 9.02 -10.67 -29.04
C LEU A 219 8.41 -11.18 -30.37
N GLN A 220 8.14 -10.29 -31.34
CA GLN A 220 7.64 -10.70 -32.67
C GLN A 220 8.76 -11.12 -33.63
N ASP A 221 9.99 -10.64 -33.41
CA ASP A 221 11.16 -11.01 -34.21
C ASP A 221 11.87 -12.29 -33.70
N GLU A 222 11.54 -12.77 -32.51
CA GLU A 222 11.98 -14.08 -31.99
C GLU A 222 10.76 -15.02 -31.98
N ILE A 223 10.84 -16.14 -32.70
CA ILE A 223 9.93 -17.28 -32.52
C ILE A 223 10.16 -17.77 -31.09
N VAL A 224 9.28 -17.38 -30.18
CA VAL A 224 9.42 -17.67 -28.75
C VAL A 224 9.09 -19.13 -28.52
N ASP A 225 10.12 -19.91 -28.29
CA ASP A 225 10.01 -21.21 -27.62
C ASP A 225 9.58 -20.95 -26.16
N TYR A 226 8.38 -21.39 -25.79
CA TYR A 226 7.73 -21.10 -24.50
C TYR A 226 8.46 -21.67 -23.27
N ASP A 227 9.56 -22.40 -23.45
CA ASP A 227 10.32 -23.04 -22.38
C ASP A 227 11.45 -22.17 -21.77
N THR A 228 11.65 -20.94 -22.25
CA THR A 228 12.73 -20.09 -21.72
C THR A 228 12.25 -18.69 -21.33
N TYR A 229 11.70 -18.55 -20.14
CA TYR A 229 11.48 -17.25 -19.51
C TYR A 229 12.85 -16.66 -19.12
N ARG A 230 13.49 -15.93 -20.04
CA ARG A 230 14.76 -15.22 -19.75
C ARG A 230 14.46 -13.88 -19.10
N LEU A 231 14.65 -13.82 -17.78
CA LEU A 231 14.74 -12.55 -17.06
C LEU A 231 15.97 -11.78 -17.58
N THR A 232 15.75 -10.61 -18.18
CA THR A 232 16.86 -9.73 -18.56
C THR A 232 17.34 -8.97 -17.33
N PRO A 233 18.61 -9.15 -16.93
CA PRO A 233 19.14 -8.48 -15.75
C PRO A 233 19.21 -6.96 -15.98
N ASN A 234 18.88 -6.16 -14.95
CA ASN A 234 19.03 -4.71 -14.95
C ASN A 234 20.52 -4.29 -15.00
N LYS A 235 20.81 -2.99 -15.11
CA LYS A 235 22.19 -2.48 -15.24
C LYS A 235 23.08 -2.97 -14.09
N MET A 236 22.62 -2.88 -12.84
CA MET A 236 23.36 -3.29 -11.64
C MET A 236 23.58 -4.80 -11.60
N GLN A 237 22.58 -5.59 -11.99
CA GLN A 237 22.70 -7.04 -12.11
C GLN A 237 23.71 -7.46 -13.18
N ARG A 238 23.79 -6.74 -14.30
CA ARG A 238 24.81 -6.98 -15.35
C ARG A 238 26.21 -6.68 -14.87
N GLU A 239 26.40 -5.55 -14.16
CA GLU A 239 27.70 -5.18 -13.57
C GLU A 239 28.14 -6.24 -12.53
N PHE A 240 27.21 -6.70 -11.72
CA PHE A 240 27.46 -7.73 -10.73
C PHE A 240 27.84 -9.08 -11.37
N ILE A 241 27.08 -9.52 -12.38
CA ILE A 241 27.39 -10.76 -13.13
C ILE A 241 28.76 -10.64 -13.80
N GLY A 242 29.11 -9.48 -14.38
CA GLY A 242 30.43 -9.20 -14.93
C GLY A 242 31.53 -9.36 -13.89
N ASN A 243 31.37 -8.74 -12.72
CA ASN A 243 32.34 -8.83 -11.63
C ASN A 243 32.52 -10.27 -11.11
N ILE A 244 31.47 -11.07 -11.07
CA ILE A 244 31.57 -12.50 -10.71
C ILE A 244 32.35 -13.27 -11.76
N HIS A 245 32.12 -13.02 -13.06
CA HIS A 245 32.88 -13.65 -14.14
C HIS A 245 34.38 -13.33 -14.03
N ASP A 246 34.71 -12.06 -13.84
CA ASP A 246 36.11 -11.62 -13.68
C ASP A 246 36.79 -12.26 -12.47
N LEU A 247 36.10 -12.35 -11.34
CA LEU A 247 36.61 -13.01 -10.14
C LEU A 247 36.86 -14.50 -10.40
N ARG A 248 35.99 -15.14 -11.16
CA ARG A 248 36.11 -16.56 -11.49
C ARG A 248 37.27 -16.82 -12.45
N GLU A 249 37.46 -15.98 -13.46
CA GLU A 249 38.60 -16.02 -14.37
C GLU A 249 39.93 -15.82 -13.64
N ARG A 250 39.95 -15.02 -12.57
CA ARG A 250 41.10 -14.84 -11.68
C ARG A 250 41.27 -15.99 -10.68
N GLY A 251 40.49 -17.06 -10.79
CA GLY A 251 40.61 -18.26 -9.97
C GLY A 251 39.94 -18.22 -8.59
N ALA A 252 39.08 -17.21 -8.31
CA ALA A 252 38.35 -17.15 -7.06
C ALA A 252 37.31 -18.29 -6.97
N LYS A 253 37.38 -19.07 -5.89
CA LYS A 253 36.48 -20.21 -5.64
C LYS A 253 35.22 -19.80 -4.87
N ARG A 254 35.18 -18.61 -4.27
CA ARG A 254 34.07 -18.07 -3.47
C ARG A 254 33.98 -16.57 -3.66
N ALA A 255 32.77 -16.04 -3.68
CA ALA A 255 32.48 -14.61 -3.68
C ALA A 255 31.33 -14.32 -2.73
N LEU A 256 31.39 -13.20 -2.01
CA LEU A 256 30.32 -12.72 -1.13
C LEU A 256 29.57 -11.59 -1.84
N LEU A 257 28.26 -11.73 -1.95
CA LEU A 257 27.37 -10.66 -2.37
C LEU A 257 26.69 -10.05 -1.17
N ILE A 258 26.82 -8.74 -0.99
CA ILE A 258 26.05 -7.96 -0.03
C ILE A 258 25.09 -7.09 -0.83
N SER A 259 23.78 -7.34 -0.72
CA SER A 259 22.74 -6.53 -1.34
C SER A 259 21.97 -5.76 -0.28
N ALA A 260 21.66 -4.48 -0.53
CA ALA A 260 20.79 -3.72 0.35
C ALA A 260 19.35 -4.23 0.24
N THR A 261 18.64 -4.29 1.36
CA THR A 261 17.23 -4.70 1.42
C THR A 261 16.36 -3.71 0.63
N GLY A 262 15.53 -4.22 -0.27
CA GLY A 262 14.61 -3.42 -1.11
C GLY A 262 14.80 -3.57 -2.61
N GLU A 263 15.88 -4.20 -3.05
CA GLU A 263 16.10 -4.53 -4.46
C GLU A 263 15.48 -5.88 -4.82
N ARG A 264 14.89 -5.99 -6.02
CA ARG A 264 14.40 -7.27 -6.55
C ARG A 264 15.56 -8.27 -6.59
N GLY A 265 15.37 -9.42 -5.98
CA GLY A 265 16.39 -10.45 -5.80
C GLY A 265 17.19 -10.75 -7.07
N ILE A 266 18.50 -10.83 -6.92
CA ILE A 266 19.42 -11.24 -7.98
C ILE A 266 19.43 -12.76 -8.01
N PHE A 267 19.08 -13.34 -9.15
CA PHE A 267 19.27 -14.76 -9.37
C PHE A 267 20.71 -15.00 -9.82
N VAL A 268 21.52 -15.58 -8.93
CA VAL A 268 22.87 -16.07 -9.26
C VAL A 268 22.77 -17.57 -9.42
N THR A 269 23.13 -18.05 -10.59
CA THR A 269 23.11 -19.47 -10.87
C THR A 269 24.54 -19.93 -11.13
N GLY A 270 24.99 -20.99 -10.47
CA GLY A 270 26.29 -21.60 -10.68
C GLY A 270 26.14 -23.07 -11.07
N GLY A 271 26.83 -23.54 -12.06
CA GLY A 271 26.67 -24.88 -12.55
C GLY A 271 27.96 -25.58 -12.97
N ARG A 272 27.89 -26.89 -13.06
CA ARG A 272 28.89 -27.72 -13.72
C ARG A 272 28.53 -27.81 -15.21
N ASN A 273 29.39 -27.25 -16.02
CA ASN A 273 29.37 -27.39 -17.48
C ASN A 273 28.04 -27.13 -18.19
N PRO A 274 27.96 -26.17 -18.88
CA PRO A 274 27.56 -24.77 -18.71
C PRO A 274 26.17 -24.58 -18.11
N GLY A 275 25.83 -25.42 -17.18
CA GLY A 275 24.56 -25.31 -16.46
C GLY A 275 24.70 -24.49 -15.19
N PHE A 276 23.68 -23.83 -14.84
CA PHE A 276 23.57 -22.98 -13.66
C PHE A 276 22.71 -23.67 -12.59
N THR A 277 23.13 -23.73 -11.35
CA THR A 277 22.30 -24.20 -10.24
C THR A 277 21.58 -23.01 -9.57
N ARG A 278 20.31 -23.18 -9.24
CA ARG A 278 19.49 -22.16 -8.58
C ARG A 278 20.05 -21.83 -7.19
N ALA A 279 20.14 -20.55 -6.88
CA ALA A 279 20.53 -20.04 -5.56
C ALA A 279 19.39 -20.10 -4.51
N SER A 280 18.38 -20.97 -4.69
CA SER A 280 17.27 -21.11 -3.73
C SER A 280 17.62 -21.90 -2.46
N GLU A 281 18.82 -22.49 -2.36
CA GLU A 281 19.25 -23.30 -1.21
C GLU A 281 20.24 -22.60 -0.28
N ALA A 282 20.49 -21.31 -0.46
CA ALA A 282 21.48 -20.58 0.35
C ALA A 282 20.89 -19.82 1.54
N TRP A 283 19.61 -20.05 1.88
CA TRP A 283 18.95 -19.41 3.04
C TRP A 283 18.17 -20.46 3.85
N SER A 284 18.89 -21.23 4.62
CA SER A 284 18.39 -21.91 5.82
C SER A 284 19.29 -21.53 6.99
#